data_e346788049a482ec03627ea3f87e44cc
#
_entry.id   e346788049a482ec03627ea3f87e44cc
#
_cell.length_a   1.000
_cell.length_b   1.000
_cell.length_c   1.000
_cell.angle_alpha   90.00
_cell.angle_beta   90.00
_cell.angle_gamma   90.00
#
_symmetry.space_group_name_H-M   'P 1'
#
loop_
_entity.id
_entity.type
_entity.pdbx_description
1 polymer ?
#
loop_
_entity_poly.entity_id
_entity_poly.type
_entity_poly.pdbx_seq_one_letter_code
_entity_poly.pdbx_strand_id
1 'polypeptide(L)'
;MRAAALLAAVLAMPLVVPRSEALPPLTYAEIVETVRELASQEMGRKAADIDTVRSLFAQGLTETQFSALMAAIQDEFGVVLRDDEITRLKWNDPVTGVSVRQLADLVSRHQRPE
;
A
#
# COMPACT_ATOMS: atom_id res chain seq x y z
N MET A 1 -36.92 20.21 -10.52
CA MET A 1 -36.43 20.30 -10.53
C MET A 1 -35.65 20.01 -10.44
N ARG A 2 -35.46 19.59 -10.37
CA ARG A 2 -34.77 19.37 -10.31
C ARG A 2 -34.11 18.62 -10.43
N ALA A 3 -34.30 18.21 -10.42
CA ALA A 3 -33.66 17.64 -10.54
C ALA A 3 -33.07 17.21 -11.05
N ALA A 4 -33.22 17.04 -11.31
CA ALA A 4 -32.56 16.72 -11.99
C ALA A 4 -31.59 16.86 -12.09
N ALA A 5 -31.42 17.06 -11.89
CA ALA A 5 -30.37 17.28 -12.13
C ALA A 5 -29.57 16.74 -11.57
N LEU A 6 -30.00 16.36 -11.35
CA LEU A 6 -29.27 16.05 -11.05
C LEU A 6 -28.74 15.22 -11.29
N LEU A 7 -29.09 14.78 -11.57
CA LEU A 7 -28.53 14.18 -11.90
C LEU A 7 -27.68 13.97 -12.37
N ALA A 8 -27.67 14.01 -12.43
CA ALA A 8 -26.77 13.92 -13.08
C ALA A 8 -25.68 13.84 -12.66
N ALA A 9 -25.76 13.86 -12.19
CA ALA A 9 -24.71 13.79 -11.92
C ALA A 9 -24.16 12.79 -11.65
N VAL A 10 -24.66 12.44 -11.49
CA VAL A 10 -24.06 11.79 -11.32
C VAL A 10 -23.66 11.09 -11.94
N LEU A 11 -23.98 10.89 -12.42
CA LEU A 11 -23.49 10.45 -13.04
C LEU A 11 -22.55 10.42 -13.34
N ALA A 12 -22.60 10.49 -13.26
CA ALA A 12 -21.70 10.55 -13.63
C ALA A 12 -20.85 10.04 -13.36
N MET A 13 -20.87 9.71 -13.11
CA MET A 13 -20.07 9.35 -13.03
C MET A 13 -19.64 8.66 -13.39
N PRO A 14 -19.77 8.24 -13.63
CA PRO A 14 -19.25 7.47 -13.96
C PRO A 14 -18.50 7.22 -14.43
N LEU A 15 -18.70 7.29 -14.49
CA LEU A 15 -17.98 6.94 -15.06
C LEU A 15 -17.19 6.13 -14.86
N VAL A 16 -17.98 5.56 -14.91
CA VAL A 16 -17.12 4.68 -14.60
C VAL A 16 -16.34 4.04 -15.61
N VAL A 17 -15.51 4.62 -15.95
CA VAL A 17 -14.56 4.14 -16.85
C VAL A 17 -13.81 3.03 -16.21
N PRO A 18 -13.61 1.90 -16.85
CA PRO A 18 -12.76 0.87 -16.29
C PRO A 18 -11.36 1.39 -16.24
N ARG A 19 -10.99 1.82 -15.09
CA ARG A 19 -9.74 2.50 -14.93
C ARG A 19 -8.56 1.60 -15.19
N SER A 20 -8.72 0.31 -14.90
CA SER A 20 -7.62 -0.62 -15.08
C SER A 20 -7.15 -0.70 -16.53
N GLU A 21 -8.03 -0.42 -17.46
CA GLU A 21 -7.66 -0.49 -18.86
C GLU A 21 -6.88 0.72 -19.31
N ALA A 22 -7.08 1.84 -18.65
CA ALA A 22 -6.47 3.09 -19.07
C ALA A 22 -5.19 3.41 -18.32
N LEU A 23 -4.93 2.73 -17.21
CA LEU A 23 -3.81 3.09 -16.36
C LEU A 23 -2.64 2.17 -16.57
N PRO A 24 -1.45 2.71 -16.70
CA PRO A 24 -0.26 1.86 -16.72
C PRO A 24 -0.03 1.24 -15.36
N PRO A 25 0.73 0.17 -15.27
CA PRO A 25 1.10 -0.38 -13.96
C PRO A 25 1.89 0.66 -13.18
N LEU A 26 1.81 0.55 -11.87
CA LEU A 26 2.53 1.47 -10.99
C LEU A 26 4.02 1.25 -11.13
N THR A 27 4.77 2.35 -11.10
CA THR A 27 6.22 2.24 -11.08
C THR A 27 6.66 1.82 -9.68
N TYR A 28 7.88 1.31 -9.59
CA TYR A 28 8.43 0.94 -8.29
C TYR A 28 8.44 2.15 -7.34
N ALA A 29 8.82 3.33 -7.85
CA ALA A 29 8.85 4.52 -7.02
C ALA A 29 7.47 4.85 -6.47
N GLU A 30 6.43 4.69 -7.28
CA GLU A 30 5.06 4.93 -6.82
C GLU A 30 4.65 3.92 -5.76
N ILE A 31 5.06 2.67 -5.92
CA ILE A 31 4.76 1.65 -4.93
C ILE A 31 5.46 1.99 -3.61
N VAL A 32 6.73 2.39 -3.67
CA VAL A 32 7.48 2.77 -2.47
C VAL A 32 6.77 3.91 -1.73
N GLU A 33 6.35 4.94 -2.47
CA GLU A 33 5.69 6.07 -1.84
C GLU A 33 4.35 5.70 -1.25
N THR A 34 3.60 4.83 -1.92
CA THR A 34 2.31 4.41 -1.39
C THR A 34 2.49 3.57 -0.12
N VAL A 35 3.45 2.64 -0.13
CA VAL A 35 3.73 1.85 1.07
C VAL A 35 4.18 2.75 2.22
N ARG A 36 5.02 3.74 1.92
CA ARG A 36 5.49 4.70 2.92
C ARG A 36 4.32 5.46 3.52
N GLU A 37 3.37 5.89 2.69
CA GLU A 37 2.18 6.58 3.16
C GLU A 37 1.34 5.69 4.07
N LEU A 38 1.14 4.44 3.66
CA LEU A 38 0.38 3.50 4.46
C LEU A 38 1.05 3.28 5.81
N ALA A 39 2.38 3.13 5.81
CA ALA A 39 3.13 2.97 7.05
C ALA A 39 2.99 4.21 7.93
N SER A 40 3.03 5.40 7.33
CA SER A 40 2.91 6.64 8.09
C SER A 40 1.56 6.72 8.79
N GLN A 41 0.51 6.30 8.11
CA GLN A 41 -0.82 6.30 8.70
C GLN A 41 -0.91 5.35 9.89
N GLU A 42 -0.34 4.16 9.75
CA GLU A 42 -0.38 3.19 10.83
C GLU A 42 0.46 3.63 12.03
N MET A 43 1.59 4.27 11.76
CA MET A 43 2.52 4.66 12.82
C MET A 43 2.23 6.04 13.41
N GLY A 44 1.28 6.77 12.83
CA GLY A 44 0.96 8.12 13.29
C GLY A 44 2.09 9.10 13.07
N ARG A 45 2.82 8.94 11.98
CA ARG A 45 3.94 9.81 11.63
C ARG A 45 3.74 10.38 10.25
N LYS A 46 4.49 11.43 9.95
CA LYS A 46 4.53 11.94 8.59
C LYS A 46 5.30 10.98 7.70
N ALA A 47 4.85 10.82 6.47
CA ALA A 47 5.55 9.94 5.54
C ALA A 47 7.01 10.34 5.38
N ALA A 48 7.29 11.64 5.36
CA ALA A 48 8.66 12.12 5.21
C ALA A 48 9.59 11.69 6.34
N ASP A 49 9.01 11.34 7.48
CA ASP A 49 9.81 10.94 8.65
C ASP A 49 10.07 9.43 8.68
N ILE A 50 9.56 8.69 7.70
CA ILE A 50 9.75 7.25 7.63
C ILE A 50 10.89 6.95 6.67
N ASP A 51 11.94 6.32 7.19
CA ASP A 51 13.07 5.91 6.36
C ASP A 51 12.64 4.69 5.56
N THR A 52 12.85 4.72 4.26
CA THR A 52 12.38 3.64 3.39
C THR A 52 13.32 2.45 3.37
N VAL A 53 14.53 2.58 3.91
CA VAL A 53 15.54 1.53 3.87
C VAL A 53 15.69 0.83 5.21
N ARG A 54 15.45 1.56 6.31
CA ARG A 54 15.62 0.97 7.65
C ARG A 54 14.43 0.10 8.01
N SER A 55 14.69 -0.89 8.86
CA SER A 55 13.64 -1.73 9.42
C SER A 55 12.55 -0.87 10.03
N LEU A 56 11.29 -1.17 9.68
CA LEU A 56 10.16 -0.47 10.28
C LEU A 56 10.06 -0.77 11.77
N PHE A 57 10.41 -1.98 12.18
CA PHE A 57 10.44 -2.33 13.59
C PHE A 57 11.41 -1.40 14.35
N ALA A 58 12.58 -1.17 13.77
CA ALA A 58 13.57 -0.27 14.38
C ALA A 58 13.05 1.16 14.47
N GLN A 59 12.11 1.52 13.60
CA GLN A 59 11.53 2.86 13.60
C GLN A 59 10.31 2.95 14.51
N GLY A 60 9.92 1.87 15.17
CA GLY A 60 8.85 1.92 16.13
C GLY A 60 7.57 1.20 15.74
N LEU A 61 7.57 0.46 14.64
CA LEU A 61 6.37 -0.28 14.22
C LEU A 61 6.08 -1.39 15.23
N THR A 62 4.85 -1.43 15.73
CA THR A 62 4.42 -2.48 16.66
C THR A 62 3.81 -3.63 15.88
N GLU A 63 3.60 -4.75 16.58
CA GLU A 63 2.99 -5.93 15.95
C GLU A 63 1.58 -5.63 15.43
N THR A 64 0.80 -4.92 16.23
CA THR A 64 -0.55 -4.55 15.80
C THR A 64 -0.51 -3.66 14.57
N GLN A 65 0.42 -2.71 14.56
CA GLN A 65 0.57 -1.82 13.41
C GLN A 65 1.07 -2.59 12.18
N PHE A 66 1.94 -3.57 12.39
CA PHE A 66 2.42 -4.39 11.28
C PHE A 66 1.27 -5.17 10.64
N SER A 67 0.42 -5.78 11.46
CA SER A 67 -0.72 -6.53 10.94
C SER A 67 -1.67 -5.61 10.17
N ALA A 68 -1.93 -4.42 10.71
CA ALA A 68 -2.79 -3.46 10.03
C ALA A 68 -2.16 -2.97 8.73
N LEU A 69 -0.84 -2.78 8.73
CA LEU A 69 -0.13 -2.36 7.52
C LEU A 69 -0.22 -3.44 6.44
N MET A 70 -0.06 -4.71 6.82
CA MET A 70 -0.17 -5.79 5.85
C MET A 70 -1.56 -5.83 5.23
N ALA A 71 -2.60 -5.66 6.04
CA ALA A 71 -3.97 -5.62 5.53
C ALA A 71 -4.17 -4.41 4.61
N ALA A 72 -3.65 -3.26 4.99
CA ALA A 72 -3.79 -2.05 4.19
C ALA A 72 -3.09 -2.19 2.83
N ILE A 73 -1.91 -2.79 2.81
CA ILE A 73 -1.17 -3.00 1.57
C ILE A 73 -1.95 -3.92 0.64
N GLN A 74 -2.47 -5.00 1.15
CA GLN A 74 -3.23 -5.93 0.33
C GLN A 74 -4.47 -5.26 -0.24
N ASP A 75 -5.14 -4.45 0.57
CA ASP A 75 -6.33 -3.75 0.13
C ASP A 75 -5.99 -2.67 -0.90
N GLU A 76 -4.95 -1.90 -0.63
CA GLU A 76 -4.58 -0.78 -1.51
C GLU A 76 -4.13 -1.26 -2.89
N PHE A 77 -3.36 -2.32 -2.94
CA PHE A 77 -2.78 -2.79 -4.21
C PHE A 77 -3.56 -3.93 -4.83
N GLY A 78 -4.58 -4.43 -4.15
CA GLY A 78 -5.37 -5.53 -4.69
C GLY A 78 -4.58 -6.83 -4.80
N VAL A 79 -3.64 -7.05 -3.89
CA VAL A 79 -2.83 -8.26 -3.90
C VAL A 79 -3.14 -9.11 -2.67
N VAL A 80 -2.83 -10.38 -2.77
CA VAL A 80 -2.99 -11.30 -1.63
C VAL A 80 -1.61 -11.79 -1.24
N LEU A 81 -1.22 -11.51 0.00
CA LEU A 81 0.06 -11.97 0.54
C LEU A 81 -0.20 -13.21 1.38
N ARG A 82 0.53 -14.27 1.08
CA ARG A 82 0.33 -15.52 1.80
C ARG A 82 1.02 -15.46 3.16
N ASP A 83 0.53 -16.28 4.08
CA ASP A 83 1.07 -16.29 5.43
C ASP A 83 2.57 -16.61 5.43
N ASP A 84 3.00 -17.53 4.56
CA ASP A 84 4.42 -17.87 4.53
C ASP A 84 5.28 -16.73 4.00
N GLU A 85 4.75 -15.92 3.08
CA GLU A 85 5.46 -14.74 2.61
C GLU A 85 5.64 -13.73 3.73
N ILE A 86 4.58 -13.52 4.51
CA ILE A 86 4.61 -12.56 5.60
C ILE A 86 5.57 -13.04 6.69
N THR A 87 5.52 -14.33 6.99
CA THR A 87 6.39 -14.90 8.01
C THR A 87 7.87 -14.77 7.63
N ARG A 88 8.18 -14.91 6.36
CA ARG A 88 9.58 -14.80 5.91
C ARG A 88 10.15 -13.41 6.06
N LEU A 89 9.30 -12.39 6.20
CA LEU A 89 9.79 -11.03 6.32
C LEU A 89 10.56 -10.79 7.61
N LYS A 90 10.29 -11.59 8.64
CA LYS A 90 10.94 -11.42 9.95
C LYS A 90 10.89 -9.96 10.37
N TRP A 91 9.69 -9.41 10.32
CA TRP A 91 9.49 -7.98 10.45
C TRP A 91 10.05 -7.37 11.74
N ASN A 92 10.12 -8.18 12.80
CA ASN A 92 10.48 -7.67 14.13
C ASN A 92 11.96 -7.76 14.44
N ASP A 93 12.80 -7.90 13.43
CA ASP A 93 14.24 -7.86 13.63
C ASP A 93 14.70 -6.40 13.48
N PRO A 94 15.40 -5.83 14.48
CA PRO A 94 15.78 -4.42 14.38
C PRO A 94 16.83 -4.14 13.32
N VAL A 95 17.58 -5.15 12.88
CA VAL A 95 18.61 -4.95 11.87
C VAL A 95 18.14 -5.41 10.50
N THR A 96 17.60 -6.64 10.45
CA THR A 96 17.24 -7.25 9.18
C THR A 96 15.72 -7.27 8.97
N GLY A 97 14.95 -6.58 9.82
CA GLY A 97 13.51 -6.54 9.70
C GLY A 97 13.08 -5.79 8.45
N VAL A 98 11.81 -5.92 8.13
CA VAL A 98 11.28 -5.42 6.88
C VAL A 98 11.31 -3.90 6.83
N SER A 99 11.69 -3.36 5.67
CA SER A 99 11.65 -1.93 5.39
C SER A 99 10.54 -1.64 4.39
N VAL A 100 10.26 -0.34 4.20
CA VAL A 100 9.30 0.07 3.17
C VAL A 100 9.70 -0.49 1.80
N ARG A 101 11.01 -0.43 1.48
CA ARG A 101 11.46 -0.89 0.17
C ARG A 101 11.27 -2.39 0.00
N GLN A 102 11.48 -3.16 1.06
CA GLN A 102 11.24 -4.60 0.98
C GLN A 102 9.76 -4.92 0.78
N LEU A 103 8.88 -4.16 1.43
CA LEU A 103 7.45 -4.33 1.18
C LEU A 103 7.08 -3.92 -0.23
N ALA A 104 7.70 -2.86 -0.74
CA ALA A 104 7.46 -2.44 -2.11
C ALA A 104 7.93 -3.51 -3.10
N ASP A 105 9.07 -4.15 -2.81
CA ASP A 105 9.55 -5.26 -3.65
C ASP A 105 8.53 -6.38 -3.68
N LEU A 106 7.98 -6.72 -2.53
CA LEU A 106 7.00 -7.80 -2.44
C LEU A 106 5.75 -7.46 -3.25
N VAL A 107 5.25 -6.23 -3.10
CA VAL A 107 4.09 -5.78 -3.86
C VAL A 107 4.39 -5.82 -5.36
N SER A 108 5.55 -5.34 -5.73
CA SER A 108 5.95 -5.29 -7.14
C SER A 108 5.95 -6.68 -7.76
N ARG A 109 6.45 -7.66 -7.04
CA ARG A 109 6.46 -9.04 -7.54
C ARG A 109 5.04 -9.56 -7.75
N HIS A 110 4.11 -9.19 -6.88
CA HIS A 110 2.73 -9.64 -6.99
C HIS A 110 1.98 -8.94 -8.11
N GLN A 111 2.44 -7.78 -8.54
CA GLN A 111 1.76 -7.02 -9.59
C GLN A 111 2.28 -7.31 -10.99
N ARG A 112 3.38 -8.04 -11.10
CA ARG A 112 3.92 -8.35 -12.42
C ARG A 112 3.06 -9.38 -13.12
N PRO A 113 2.79 -9.19 -14.41
CA PRO A 113 2.12 -10.24 -15.18
C PRO A 113 3.07 -11.42 -15.35
N GLU A 114 2.50 -12.59 -15.48
CA GLU A 114 3.28 -13.80 -15.64
C GLU A 114 3.76 -14.01 -17.08
#